data_3298a2a995d3ecc8187771e9c048cc1c
#
_entry.id   3298a2a995d3ecc8187771e9c048cc1c
#
_cell.length_a   1.000
_cell.length_b   1.000
_cell.length_c   1.000
_cell.angle_alpha   90.00
_cell.angle_beta   90.00
_cell.angle_gamma   90.00
#
_symmetry.space_group_name_H-M   'P 1'
#
loop_
_entity.id
_entity.type
_entity.pdbx_description
1 polymer ?
#
loop_
_entity_poly.entity_id
_entity_poly.type
_entity_poly.pdbx_seq_one_letter_code
_entity_poly.pdbx_strand_id
1 'polypeptide(L)'
;FGIYMEASPTLYLGGGGLLAFIAVAARLSVVRRRLQSAIATCGLMTASALLVHLSGGQIELHFHFFVMMSVIVLYQDWLPFLVGLQFIILDHGVVGTLMPDMVYGHAQGQTHPWTWALIHGGFILAECAALLYFWRVNELAQVEVRESEARTRMIIETALDAVITTDATGTINGWNTQAELMFGVPRIEAIGKPLTTYLSASCPATGCA
;
A
#
# COMPACT_ATOMS: atom_id res chain seq x y z
N PHE A 1 -11.79 20.86 12.25
CA PHE A 1 -10.60 21.00 13.11
C PHE A 1 -10.13 22.46 13.20
N GLY A 2 -9.76 23.14 12.09
CA GLY A 2 -9.29 24.52 12.11
C GLY A 2 -10.25 25.52 12.76
N ILE A 3 -11.56 25.36 12.58
CA ILE A 3 -12.58 26.16 13.24
C ILE A 3 -12.58 25.93 14.75
N TYR A 4 -12.44 24.70 15.19
CA TYR A 4 -12.39 24.31 16.60
C TYR A 4 -11.14 24.88 17.30
N MET A 5 -10.02 24.94 16.59
CA MET A 5 -8.74 25.47 17.10
C MET A 5 -8.60 26.99 16.95
N GLU A 6 -9.67 27.70 16.54
CA GLU A 6 -9.68 29.18 16.33
C GLU A 6 -8.60 29.66 15.33
N ALA A 7 -8.14 28.77 14.43
CA ALA A 7 -7.17 29.11 13.41
C ALA A 7 -7.73 30.12 12.40
N SER A 8 -6.87 30.90 11.77
CA SER A 8 -7.30 31.87 10.77
C SER A 8 -8.04 31.21 9.61
N PRO A 9 -9.17 31.76 9.12
CA PRO A 9 -9.93 31.21 8.00
C PRO A 9 -9.09 30.97 6.75
N THR A 10 -8.13 31.84 6.49
CA THR A 10 -7.21 31.71 5.35
C THR A 10 -6.34 30.48 5.45
N LEU A 11 -5.90 30.10 6.65
CA LEU A 11 -5.02 28.95 6.87
C LEU A 11 -5.77 27.61 6.68
N TYR A 12 -6.93 27.43 7.32
CA TYR A 12 -7.64 26.13 7.18
C TYR A 12 -8.36 25.98 5.84
N LEU A 13 -8.88 27.05 5.22
CA LEU A 13 -9.47 26.99 3.89
C LEU A 13 -8.39 26.81 2.81
N GLY A 14 -7.27 27.54 2.92
CA GLY A 14 -6.14 27.38 2.00
C GLY A 14 -5.50 25.99 2.09
N GLY A 15 -5.29 25.50 3.31
CA GLY A 15 -4.78 24.14 3.55
C GLY A 15 -5.72 23.05 3.02
N GLY A 16 -7.03 23.18 3.28
CA GLY A 16 -8.04 22.27 2.74
C GLY A 16 -8.09 22.27 1.21
N GLY A 17 -8.01 23.46 0.59
CA GLY A 17 -7.94 23.61 -0.87
C GLY A 17 -6.68 22.96 -1.47
N LEU A 18 -5.53 23.14 -0.81
CA LEU A 18 -4.27 22.50 -1.21
C LEU A 18 -4.38 20.97 -1.15
N LEU A 19 -4.92 20.42 -0.06
CA LEU A 19 -5.12 18.96 0.06
C LEU A 19 -6.07 18.43 -1.01
N ALA A 20 -7.17 19.13 -1.29
CA ALA A 20 -8.09 18.75 -2.36
C ALA A 20 -7.40 18.77 -3.73
N PHE A 21 -6.59 19.78 -4.02
CA PHE A 21 -5.80 19.86 -5.24
C PHE A 21 -4.83 18.69 -5.37
N ILE A 22 -4.05 18.38 -4.31
CA ILE A 22 -3.10 17.25 -4.31
C ILE A 22 -3.85 15.92 -4.51
N ALA A 23 -5.01 15.73 -3.87
CA ALA A 23 -5.81 14.52 -4.01
C ALA A 23 -6.33 14.33 -5.45
N VAL A 24 -6.75 15.42 -6.11
CA VAL A 24 -7.16 15.39 -7.52
C VAL A 24 -5.94 15.07 -8.41
N ALA A 25 -4.81 15.75 -8.19
CA ALA A 25 -3.58 15.52 -8.95
C ALA A 25 -3.09 14.05 -8.85
N ALA A 26 -3.16 13.45 -7.66
CA ALA A 26 -2.81 12.05 -7.44
C ALA A 26 -3.70 11.06 -8.22
N ARG A 27 -4.92 11.46 -8.59
CA ARG A 27 -5.88 10.62 -9.34
C ARG A 27 -5.80 10.75 -10.86
N LEU A 28 -5.04 11.71 -11.38
CA LEU A 28 -4.95 11.91 -12.82
C LEU A 28 -4.29 10.71 -13.51
N SER A 29 -5.01 10.04 -14.38
CA SER A 29 -4.58 8.81 -15.08
C SER A 29 -3.39 9.03 -16.02
N VAL A 30 -3.10 10.28 -16.40
CA VAL A 30 -1.96 10.67 -17.25
C VAL A 30 -0.63 10.53 -16.51
N VAL A 31 -0.65 10.50 -15.16
CA VAL A 31 0.55 10.43 -14.33
C VAL A 31 0.95 8.97 -14.11
N ARG A 32 2.24 8.65 -14.22
CA ARG A 32 2.77 7.30 -13.95
C ARG A 32 2.44 6.90 -12.51
N ARG A 33 2.02 5.64 -12.30
CA ARG A 33 1.62 5.10 -10.99
C ARG A 33 2.60 5.44 -9.86
N ARG A 34 3.89 5.37 -10.14
CA ARG A 34 4.96 5.68 -9.19
C ARG A 34 4.98 7.17 -8.77
N LEU A 35 4.65 8.08 -9.70
CA LEU A 35 4.54 9.50 -9.39
C LEU A 35 3.22 9.80 -8.67
N GLN A 36 2.15 9.06 -8.96
CA GLN A 36 0.88 9.18 -8.22
C GLN A 36 1.07 8.85 -6.74
N SER A 37 1.81 7.77 -6.41
CA SER A 37 2.12 7.43 -5.01
C SER A 37 2.96 8.51 -4.32
N ALA A 38 3.92 9.12 -5.01
CA ALA A 38 4.71 10.23 -4.46
C ALA A 38 3.84 11.48 -4.21
N ILE A 39 2.95 11.83 -5.13
CA ILE A 39 1.99 12.95 -4.96
C ILE A 39 1.04 12.65 -3.78
N ALA A 40 0.52 11.44 -3.68
CA ALA A 40 -0.33 11.03 -2.55
C ALA A 40 0.44 11.14 -1.22
N THR A 41 1.71 10.73 -1.19
CA THR A 41 2.58 10.89 -0.02
C THR A 41 2.74 12.35 0.38
N CYS A 42 3.00 13.26 -0.57
CA CYS A 42 3.03 14.70 -0.30
C CYS A 42 1.70 15.17 0.33
N GLY A 43 0.55 14.70 -0.16
CA GLY A 43 -0.76 15.03 0.41
C GLY A 43 -0.92 14.55 1.86
N LEU A 44 -0.54 13.30 2.15
CA LEU A 44 -0.59 12.73 3.49
C LEU A 44 0.32 13.49 4.47
N MET A 45 1.54 13.79 4.06
CA MET A 45 2.48 14.57 4.87
C MET A 45 2.02 16.02 5.07
N THR A 46 1.47 16.65 4.03
CA THR A 46 0.88 18.00 4.14
C THR A 46 -0.31 18.01 5.12
N ALA A 47 -1.13 16.94 5.13
CA ALA A 47 -2.21 16.83 6.11
C ALA A 47 -1.66 16.76 7.56
N SER A 48 -0.58 15.99 7.77
CA SER A 48 0.10 15.92 9.07
C SER A 48 0.64 17.29 9.50
N ALA A 49 1.36 17.98 8.62
CA ALA A 49 1.89 19.32 8.89
C ALA A 49 0.77 20.32 9.20
N LEU A 50 -0.32 20.32 8.44
CA LEU A 50 -1.46 21.20 8.69
C LEU A 50 -2.12 20.94 10.05
N LEU A 51 -2.22 19.68 10.49
CA LEU A 51 -2.74 19.37 11.82
C LEU A 51 -1.86 19.97 12.92
N VAL A 52 -0.55 19.82 12.79
CA VAL A 52 0.43 20.40 13.74
C VAL A 52 0.36 21.93 13.72
N HIS A 53 0.43 22.55 12.53
CA HIS A 53 0.46 24.02 12.41
C HIS A 53 -0.85 24.67 12.84
N LEU A 54 -2.01 24.05 12.54
CA LEU A 54 -3.32 24.56 12.97
C LEU A 54 -3.54 24.44 14.47
N SER A 55 -2.81 23.55 15.14
CA SER A 55 -2.90 23.37 16.60
C SER A 55 -1.89 24.22 17.38
N GLY A 56 -1.01 24.97 16.70
CA GLY A 56 0.09 25.68 17.35
C GLY A 56 1.18 24.74 17.88
N GLY A 57 1.47 23.67 17.15
CA GLY A 57 2.57 22.76 17.46
C GLY A 57 2.28 21.75 18.58
N GLN A 58 1.03 21.33 18.79
CA GLN A 58 0.71 20.33 19.83
C GLN A 58 1.45 19.00 19.55
N ILE A 59 2.12 18.50 20.59
CA ILE A 59 2.97 17.28 20.50
C ILE A 59 2.15 16.07 20.06
N GLU A 60 0.90 15.96 20.55
CA GLU A 60 0.01 14.84 20.25
C GLU A 60 -0.28 14.72 18.75
N LEU A 61 -0.31 15.84 18.03
CA LEU A 61 -0.58 15.83 16.59
C LEU A 61 0.64 15.51 15.75
N HIS A 62 1.84 15.57 16.31
CA HIS A 62 3.05 15.06 15.65
C HIS A 62 3.02 13.54 15.46
N PHE A 63 2.30 12.79 16.32
CA PHE A 63 2.11 11.35 16.13
C PHE A 63 1.41 11.00 14.81
N HIS A 64 0.70 11.96 14.20
CA HIS A 64 0.10 11.75 12.88
C HIS A 64 1.14 11.50 11.79
N PHE A 65 2.34 12.07 11.89
CA PHE A 65 3.45 11.78 10.97
C PHE A 65 3.86 10.31 11.03
N PHE A 66 3.93 9.72 12.22
CA PHE A 66 4.25 8.29 12.39
C PHE A 66 3.18 7.41 11.75
N VAL A 67 1.90 7.72 11.99
CA VAL A 67 0.80 6.98 11.37
C VAL A 67 0.87 7.07 9.85
N MET A 68 1.14 8.25 9.30
CA MET A 68 1.23 8.41 7.84
C MET A 68 2.46 7.73 7.25
N MET A 69 3.60 7.71 7.94
CA MET A 69 4.78 6.94 7.49
C MET A 69 4.49 5.44 7.46
N SER A 70 3.77 4.92 8.45
CA SER A 70 3.32 3.52 8.46
C SER A 70 2.40 3.20 7.27
N VAL A 71 1.51 4.12 6.89
CA VAL A 71 0.65 3.97 5.69
C VAL A 71 1.48 4.05 4.40
N ILE A 72 2.46 4.95 4.34
CA ILE A 72 3.30 5.13 3.15
C ILE A 72 4.15 3.89 2.86
N VAL A 73 4.64 3.19 3.89
CA VAL A 73 5.44 1.97 3.70
C VAL A 73 4.65 0.84 3.02
N LEU A 74 3.31 0.86 3.08
CA LEU A 74 2.45 -0.12 2.39
C LEU A 74 2.54 -0.04 0.86
N TYR A 75 3.02 1.09 0.31
CA TYR A 75 3.33 1.17 -1.13
C TYR A 75 4.48 0.26 -1.54
N GLN A 76 5.34 -0.15 -0.60
CA GLN A 76 6.53 -0.97 -0.85
C GLN A 76 7.40 -0.41 -2.01
N ASP A 77 7.51 0.91 -2.09
CA ASP A 77 8.32 1.64 -3.07
C ASP A 77 9.17 2.69 -2.33
N TRP A 78 10.45 2.76 -2.70
CA TRP A 78 11.39 3.70 -2.11
C TRP A 78 11.05 5.15 -2.38
N LEU A 79 10.43 5.48 -3.53
CA LEU A 79 10.13 6.86 -3.87
C LEU A 79 9.14 7.52 -2.90
N PRO A 80 7.94 6.98 -2.64
CA PRO A 80 7.04 7.56 -1.65
C PRO A 80 7.64 7.59 -0.24
N PHE A 81 8.39 6.54 0.15
CA PHE A 81 9.06 6.50 1.45
C PHE A 81 10.07 7.63 1.63
N LEU A 82 10.97 7.85 0.65
CA LEU A 82 11.97 8.91 0.70
C LEU A 82 11.34 10.30 0.61
N VAL A 83 10.25 10.47 -0.16
CA VAL A 83 9.47 11.73 -0.21
C VAL A 83 8.87 12.04 1.16
N GLY A 84 8.28 11.05 1.84
CA GLY A 84 7.74 11.23 3.19
C GLY A 84 8.82 11.62 4.21
N LEU A 85 9.93 10.91 4.21
CA LEU A 85 11.08 11.20 5.09
C LEU A 85 11.65 12.60 4.84
N GLN A 86 11.86 12.97 3.56
CA GLN A 86 12.35 14.29 3.18
C GLN A 86 11.38 15.39 3.62
N PHE A 87 10.06 15.15 3.51
CA PHE A 87 9.06 16.10 3.96
C PHE A 87 9.18 16.39 5.47
N ILE A 88 9.32 15.34 6.29
CA ILE A 88 9.47 15.49 7.75
C ILE A 88 10.74 16.29 8.09
N ILE A 89 11.86 16.00 7.41
CA ILE A 89 13.12 16.72 7.62
C ILE A 89 12.95 18.22 7.29
N LEU A 90 12.26 18.55 6.22
CA LEU A 90 11.99 19.94 5.83
C LEU A 90 11.05 20.62 6.81
N ASP A 91 9.97 19.97 7.22
CA ASP A 91 8.99 20.53 8.15
C ASP A 91 9.62 20.80 9.53
N HIS A 92 10.22 19.80 10.16
CA HIS A 92 10.79 19.94 11.50
C HIS A 92 12.13 20.69 11.51
N GLY A 93 12.97 20.50 10.50
CA GLY A 93 14.27 21.17 10.42
C GLY A 93 14.15 22.61 9.93
N VAL A 94 13.60 22.84 8.73
CA VAL A 94 13.57 24.17 8.12
C VAL A 94 12.40 24.99 8.68
N VAL A 95 11.16 24.48 8.61
CA VAL A 95 10.00 25.24 9.11
C VAL A 95 10.06 25.41 10.62
N GLY A 96 10.47 24.38 11.37
CA GLY A 96 10.67 24.45 12.82
C GLY A 96 11.75 25.44 13.26
N THR A 97 12.71 25.79 12.39
CA THR A 97 13.70 26.83 12.66
C THR A 97 13.20 28.23 12.29
N LEU A 98 12.47 28.34 11.17
CA LEU A 98 11.97 29.63 10.67
C LEU A 98 10.69 30.10 11.40
N MET A 99 9.84 29.15 11.79
CA MET A 99 8.53 29.38 12.42
C MET A 99 8.33 28.40 13.59
N PRO A 100 9.15 28.50 14.66
CA PRO A 100 9.13 27.51 15.75
C PRO A 100 7.77 27.42 16.45
N ASP A 101 7.03 28.52 16.55
CA ASP A 101 5.69 28.56 17.17
C ASP A 101 4.65 27.71 16.45
N MET A 102 4.83 27.46 15.15
CA MET A 102 3.94 26.63 14.36
C MET A 102 4.22 25.13 14.52
N VAL A 103 5.49 24.78 14.81
CA VAL A 103 5.94 23.40 14.89
C VAL A 103 6.05 22.94 16.34
N TYR A 104 6.46 23.81 17.26
CA TYR A 104 6.71 23.46 18.67
C TYR A 104 5.80 24.23 19.61
N GLY A 105 4.79 23.57 20.17
CA GLY A 105 3.81 24.16 21.08
C GLY A 105 4.33 24.41 22.52
N HIS A 106 5.63 24.26 22.79
CA HIS A 106 6.21 24.44 24.12
C HIS A 106 7.49 25.30 24.08
N ALA A 107 7.71 26.08 25.14
CA ALA A 107 8.79 27.05 25.21
C ALA A 107 10.20 26.47 24.95
N GLN A 108 10.48 25.27 25.41
CA GLN A 108 11.79 24.62 25.18
C GLN A 108 12.01 24.29 23.71
N GLY A 109 10.97 23.87 22.98
CA GLY A 109 11.05 23.61 21.56
C GLY A 109 11.29 24.87 20.75
N GLN A 110 10.65 25.97 21.14
CA GLN A 110 10.80 27.28 20.49
C GLN A 110 12.18 27.89 20.73
N THR A 111 12.75 27.70 21.92
CA THR A 111 14.09 28.26 22.27
C THR A 111 15.24 27.40 21.77
N HIS A 112 15.04 26.07 21.61
CA HIS A 112 16.04 25.11 21.18
C HIS A 112 15.50 24.20 20.08
N PRO A 113 15.08 24.73 18.90
CA PRO A 113 14.38 23.97 17.87
C PRO A 113 15.21 22.79 17.35
N TRP A 114 16.52 22.93 17.20
CA TRP A 114 17.40 21.86 16.74
C TRP A 114 17.49 20.67 17.70
N THR A 115 17.46 20.93 19.01
CA THR A 115 17.45 19.85 20.03
C THR A 115 16.20 18.99 19.87
N TRP A 116 15.05 19.64 19.73
CA TRP A 116 13.78 18.95 19.56
C TRP A 116 13.62 18.30 18.18
N ALA A 117 14.13 18.94 17.12
CA ALA A 117 14.21 18.32 15.79
C ALA A 117 15.05 17.04 15.82
N LEU A 118 16.17 17.01 16.54
CA LEU A 118 17.00 15.82 16.70
C LEU A 118 16.32 14.72 17.52
N ILE A 119 15.60 15.07 18.59
CA ILE A 119 14.82 14.13 19.39
C ILE A 119 13.72 13.48 18.53
N HIS A 120 12.91 14.28 17.83
CA HIS A 120 11.89 13.78 16.91
C HIS A 120 12.50 12.96 15.79
N GLY A 121 13.59 13.45 15.18
CA GLY A 121 14.33 12.73 14.16
C GLY A 121 14.85 11.37 14.62
N GLY A 122 15.28 11.25 15.89
CA GLY A 122 15.67 9.98 16.49
C GLY A 122 14.52 8.97 16.55
N PHE A 123 13.34 9.40 16.96
CA PHE A 123 12.14 8.55 16.96
C PHE A 123 11.70 8.18 15.55
N ILE A 124 11.72 9.11 14.59
CA ILE A 124 11.42 8.83 13.18
C ILE A 124 12.43 7.83 12.59
N LEU A 125 13.72 7.94 12.93
CA LEU A 125 14.72 6.96 12.49
C LEU A 125 14.46 5.57 13.09
N ALA A 126 14.08 5.49 14.36
CA ALA A 126 13.70 4.23 14.99
C ALA A 126 12.47 3.60 14.33
N GLU A 127 11.44 4.41 14.05
CA GLU A 127 10.26 3.98 13.29
C GLU A 127 10.66 3.50 11.88
N CYS A 128 11.43 4.29 11.15
CA CYS A 128 11.91 3.92 9.81
C CYS A 128 12.65 2.59 9.82
N ALA A 129 13.51 2.34 10.82
CA ALA A 129 14.20 1.07 10.96
C ALA A 129 13.21 -0.10 11.15
N ALA A 130 12.20 0.07 12.01
CA ALA A 130 11.15 -0.93 12.21
C ALA A 130 10.31 -1.17 10.95
N LEU A 131 9.93 -0.10 10.23
CA LEU A 131 9.16 -0.17 8.99
C LEU A 131 9.95 -0.85 7.85
N LEU A 132 11.24 -0.56 7.72
CA LEU A 132 12.10 -1.21 6.74
C LEU A 132 12.33 -2.69 7.07
N TYR A 133 12.47 -3.04 8.36
CA TYR A 133 12.52 -4.42 8.78
C TYR A 133 11.22 -5.16 8.44
N PHE A 134 10.06 -4.56 8.76
CA PHE A 134 8.75 -5.11 8.41
C PHE A 134 8.58 -5.29 6.89
N TRP A 135 8.96 -4.28 6.11
CA TRP A 135 8.94 -4.37 4.65
C TRP A 135 9.78 -5.55 4.16
N ARG A 136 11.01 -5.72 4.69
CA ARG A 136 11.89 -6.82 4.31
C ARG A 136 11.29 -8.19 4.64
N VAL A 137 10.73 -8.33 5.83
CA VAL A 137 10.06 -9.59 6.24
C VAL A 137 8.88 -9.89 5.32
N ASN A 138 8.07 -8.89 5.01
CA ASN A 138 6.92 -9.06 4.12
C ASN A 138 7.34 -9.43 2.68
N GLU A 139 8.40 -8.82 2.17
CA GLU A 139 8.96 -9.15 0.85
C GLU A 139 9.42 -10.62 0.78
N LEU A 140 10.13 -11.09 1.81
CA LEU A 140 10.58 -12.48 1.91
C LEU A 140 9.40 -13.46 1.98
N ALA A 141 8.38 -13.15 2.78
CA ALA A 141 7.17 -13.96 2.86
C ALA A 141 6.42 -14.04 1.52
N GLN A 142 6.35 -12.93 0.78
CA GLN A 142 5.74 -12.94 -0.57
C GLN A 142 6.52 -13.79 -1.58
N VAL A 143 7.86 -13.80 -1.49
CA VAL A 143 8.71 -14.66 -2.34
C VAL A 143 8.40 -16.12 -2.04
N GLU A 144 8.36 -16.52 -0.76
CA GLU A 144 8.05 -17.90 -0.35
C GLU A 144 6.68 -18.35 -0.85
N VAL A 145 5.65 -17.51 -0.72
CA VAL A 145 4.30 -17.82 -1.24
C VAL A 145 4.34 -18.05 -2.75
N ARG A 146 4.99 -17.15 -3.50
CA ARG A 146 5.08 -17.29 -4.97
C ARG A 146 5.83 -18.55 -5.40
N GLU A 147 6.91 -18.88 -4.70
CA GLU A 147 7.66 -20.12 -4.96
C GLU A 147 6.81 -21.38 -4.67
N SER A 148 6.06 -21.38 -3.57
CA SER A 148 5.14 -22.45 -3.22
C SER A 148 4.02 -22.62 -4.27
N GLU A 149 3.41 -21.50 -4.71
CA GLU A 149 2.40 -21.51 -5.77
C GLU A 149 2.97 -22.01 -7.10
N ALA A 150 4.17 -21.55 -7.48
CA ALA A 150 4.84 -22.00 -8.69
C ALA A 150 5.16 -23.50 -8.66
N ARG A 151 5.62 -24.02 -7.51
CA ARG A 151 5.87 -25.45 -7.28
C ARG A 151 4.58 -26.26 -7.40
N THR A 152 3.51 -25.82 -6.75
CA THR A 152 2.20 -26.48 -6.81
C THR A 152 1.68 -26.53 -8.25
N ARG A 153 1.78 -25.40 -8.97
CA ARG A 153 1.39 -25.35 -10.40
C ARG A 153 2.22 -26.31 -11.23
N MET A 154 3.54 -26.37 -11.02
CA MET A 154 4.42 -27.29 -11.74
C MET A 154 4.01 -28.75 -11.49
N ILE A 155 3.74 -29.13 -10.24
CA ILE A 155 3.30 -30.51 -9.88
C ILE A 155 2.00 -30.86 -10.62
N ILE A 156 1.04 -29.94 -10.65
CA ILE A 156 -0.24 -30.13 -11.33
C ILE A 156 -0.04 -30.28 -12.85
N GLU A 157 0.76 -29.40 -13.46
CA GLU A 157 0.98 -29.43 -14.92
C GLU A 157 1.81 -30.66 -15.40
N THR A 158 2.71 -31.16 -14.53
CA THR A 158 3.54 -32.36 -14.86
C THR A 158 2.96 -33.66 -14.34
N ALA A 159 1.80 -33.64 -13.71
CA ALA A 159 1.13 -34.86 -13.26
C ALA A 159 0.81 -35.79 -14.45
N LEU A 160 1.01 -37.10 -14.25
CA LEU A 160 0.69 -38.11 -15.26
C LEU A 160 -0.81 -38.35 -15.40
N ASP A 161 -1.59 -37.92 -14.40
CA ASP A 161 -3.05 -38.03 -14.39
C ASP A 161 -3.68 -36.69 -14.80
N ALA A 162 -4.88 -36.76 -15.38
CA ALA A 162 -5.68 -35.58 -15.66
C ALA A 162 -6.13 -34.90 -14.36
N VAL A 163 -5.65 -33.71 -14.10
CA VAL A 163 -6.06 -32.89 -12.95
C VAL A 163 -6.97 -31.77 -13.41
N ILE A 164 -8.22 -31.83 -12.95
CA ILE A 164 -9.26 -30.85 -13.25
C ILE A 164 -9.70 -30.22 -11.95
N THR A 165 -9.73 -28.90 -11.87
CA THR A 165 -10.27 -28.18 -10.71
C THR A 165 -11.51 -27.39 -11.12
N THR A 166 -12.46 -27.29 -10.19
CA THR A 166 -13.71 -26.56 -10.40
C THR A 166 -13.95 -25.58 -9.27
N ASP A 167 -14.79 -24.61 -9.53
CA ASP A 167 -15.37 -23.75 -8.48
C ASP A 167 -16.54 -24.48 -7.77
N ALA A 168 -17.18 -23.77 -6.82
CA ALA A 168 -18.30 -24.29 -6.04
C ALA A 168 -19.57 -24.60 -6.89
N THR A 169 -19.64 -24.09 -8.11
CA THR A 169 -20.76 -24.31 -9.05
C THR A 169 -20.48 -25.47 -10.01
N GLY A 170 -19.29 -26.07 -9.94
CA GLY A 170 -18.87 -27.14 -10.84
C GLY A 170 -18.30 -26.61 -12.18
N THR A 171 -18.03 -25.31 -12.28
CA THR A 171 -17.41 -24.69 -13.44
C THR A 171 -15.89 -24.89 -13.40
N ILE A 172 -15.31 -25.36 -14.49
CA ILE A 172 -13.87 -25.67 -14.61
C ILE A 172 -13.05 -24.39 -14.52
N ASN A 173 -12.11 -24.34 -13.57
CA ASN A 173 -11.15 -23.26 -13.39
C ASN A 173 -9.68 -23.72 -13.51
N GLY A 174 -9.43 -25.02 -13.55
CA GLY A 174 -8.12 -25.61 -13.82
C GLY A 174 -8.23 -26.84 -14.69
N TRP A 175 -7.26 -27.00 -15.63
CA TRP A 175 -7.21 -28.07 -16.62
C TRP A 175 -5.73 -28.25 -16.99
N ASN A 176 -5.10 -29.34 -16.55
CA ASN A 176 -3.67 -29.58 -16.79
C ASN A 176 -3.41 -30.17 -18.17
N THR A 177 -2.14 -30.25 -18.55
CA THR A 177 -1.72 -30.80 -19.83
C THR A 177 -2.21 -32.23 -20.04
N GLN A 178 -2.24 -33.06 -19.00
CA GLN A 178 -2.71 -34.43 -19.11
C GLN A 178 -4.23 -34.53 -19.35
N ALA A 179 -4.99 -33.58 -18.79
CA ALA A 179 -6.42 -33.48 -19.09
C ALA A 179 -6.66 -33.06 -20.56
N GLU A 180 -5.84 -32.18 -21.14
CA GLU A 180 -5.90 -31.90 -22.58
C GLU A 180 -5.68 -33.12 -23.44
N LEU A 181 -4.66 -33.94 -23.10
CA LEU A 181 -4.35 -35.16 -23.81
C LEU A 181 -5.44 -36.22 -23.65
N MET A 182 -5.97 -36.40 -22.44
CA MET A 182 -6.95 -37.43 -22.13
C MET A 182 -8.32 -37.16 -22.74
N PHE A 183 -8.78 -35.88 -22.66
CA PHE A 183 -10.11 -35.49 -23.15
C PHE A 183 -10.08 -34.93 -24.58
N GLY A 184 -8.90 -34.69 -25.16
CA GLY A 184 -8.75 -34.15 -26.50
C GLY A 184 -9.25 -32.67 -26.63
N VAL A 185 -9.36 -31.94 -25.52
CA VAL A 185 -9.90 -30.59 -25.45
C VAL A 185 -8.83 -29.65 -24.92
N PRO A 186 -8.46 -28.60 -25.65
CA PRO A 186 -7.52 -27.58 -25.16
C PRO A 186 -8.04 -26.85 -23.91
N ARG A 187 -7.15 -26.48 -23.01
CA ARG A 187 -7.46 -25.74 -21.76
C ARG A 187 -8.32 -24.51 -22.02
N ILE A 188 -8.00 -23.78 -23.09
CA ILE A 188 -8.72 -22.52 -23.41
C ILE A 188 -10.21 -22.75 -23.73
N GLU A 189 -10.55 -23.96 -24.18
CA GLU A 189 -11.93 -24.35 -24.48
C GLU A 189 -12.64 -24.97 -23.28
N ALA A 190 -11.89 -25.58 -22.35
CA ALA A 190 -12.44 -26.22 -21.16
C ALA A 190 -12.74 -25.25 -20.02
N ILE A 191 -11.87 -24.27 -19.80
CA ILE A 191 -12.04 -23.27 -18.74
C ILE A 191 -13.36 -22.50 -18.91
N GLY A 192 -14.11 -22.34 -17.81
CA GLY A 192 -15.40 -21.64 -17.76
C GLY A 192 -16.58 -22.51 -18.17
N LYS A 193 -16.40 -23.77 -18.54
CA LYS A 193 -17.49 -24.71 -18.85
C LYS A 193 -17.79 -25.61 -17.65
N PRO A 194 -19.03 -26.09 -17.51
CA PRO A 194 -19.38 -27.08 -16.49
C PRO A 194 -18.60 -28.39 -16.72
N LEU A 195 -18.08 -28.98 -15.65
CA LEU A 195 -17.35 -30.28 -15.72
C LEU A 195 -18.22 -31.42 -16.32
N THR A 196 -19.53 -31.37 -16.09
CA THR A 196 -20.50 -32.31 -16.62
C THR A 196 -20.49 -32.40 -18.14
N THR A 197 -20.07 -31.32 -18.84
CA THR A 197 -19.96 -31.29 -20.31
C THR A 197 -19.01 -32.39 -20.84
N TYR A 198 -17.95 -32.71 -20.07
CA TYR A 198 -16.91 -33.65 -20.47
C TYR A 198 -17.08 -35.05 -19.84
N LEU A 199 -17.72 -35.15 -18.67
CA LEU A 199 -17.96 -36.44 -18.00
C LEU A 199 -19.10 -37.21 -18.62
N SER A 200 -20.11 -36.53 -19.18
CA SER A 200 -21.24 -37.18 -19.83
C SER A 200 -20.92 -37.76 -21.24
N ALA A 201 -19.86 -37.25 -21.89
CA ALA A 201 -19.43 -37.69 -23.20
C ALA A 201 -18.58 -38.99 -23.18
N SER A 202 -18.09 -39.40 -22.01
CA SER A 202 -17.15 -40.52 -21.86
C SER A 202 -17.78 -41.83 -21.35
N CYS A 203 -19.11 -41.88 -21.13
CA CYS A 203 -19.81 -43.14 -20.83
C CYS A 203 -20.66 -43.54 -22.03
N PRO A 204 -20.18 -44.42 -22.95
CA PRO A 204 -21.07 -45.01 -23.92
C PRO A 204 -22.10 -45.86 -23.17
N ALA A 205 -23.37 -45.72 -23.55
CA ALA A 205 -24.54 -46.33 -22.90
C ALA A 205 -24.60 -47.87 -22.91
N THR A 206 -23.45 -48.51 -23.01
CA THR A 206 -23.28 -49.99 -22.99
C THR A 206 -22.18 -50.36 -22.02
N GLY A 207 -22.54 -50.56 -20.73
CA GLY A 207 -21.75 -51.32 -19.77
C GLY A 207 -20.98 -50.55 -18.70
N CYS A 208 -21.68 -49.99 -17.73
CA CYS A 208 -21.20 -49.88 -16.37
C CYS A 208 -22.17 -50.68 -15.49
N ALA A 209 -21.89 -51.96 -15.33
CA ALA A 209 -22.45 -52.81 -14.30
C ALA A 209 -21.38 -53.02 -13.24
#